data_74617f727a0145bc2f65963586e2f25a
#
_entry.id   74617f727a0145bc2f65963586e2f25a
#
_cell.length_a   1.000
_cell.length_b   1.000
_cell.length_c   1.000
_cell.angle_alpha   90.00
_cell.angle_beta   90.00
_cell.angle_gamma   90.00
#
_symmetry.space_group_name_H-M   'P 1'
#
loop_
_entity.id
_entity.type
_entity.pdbx_description
1 polymer ?
#
loop_
_entity_poly.entity_id
_entity_poly.type
_entity_poly.pdbx_seq_one_letter_code
_entity_poly.pdbx_strand_id
1 'polypeptide(L)'
;MSKEWKGNKKSVSTMLGMSTTWHPENRAAGDYYTIDPTAVEDFMQHLKRNYCDTRYYEELFNVVWEPACGCGNISEVVKKYANKVISTDLYDRGYGHTGVNFLKTTKLPEDCMCIITHPPYSLSDEFIKHAMELLPRSARYFALLNISYLAGEKRFNDIYKNQYLRAIHIYPYRINCYKNNENTGHSSPVNYAWFEFGHKPQNYYSEDAKYPAKIYWIEK
;
A
#
# COMPACT_ATOMS: atom_id res chain seq x y z
N MET A 1 10.57 -44.04 17.04
CA MET A 1 11.52 -42.98 17.39
C MET A 1 11.05 -41.68 16.71
N SER A 2 10.47 -40.78 17.48
CA SER A 2 10.07 -39.46 16.97
C SER A 2 11.33 -38.65 16.71
N LYS A 3 11.52 -38.18 15.46
CA LYS A 3 12.61 -37.25 15.15
C LYS A 3 12.30 -35.93 15.87
N GLU A 4 13.10 -35.64 16.90
CA GLU A 4 13.09 -34.32 17.53
C GLU A 4 13.38 -33.24 16.48
N TRP A 5 12.47 -32.29 16.33
CA TRP A 5 12.66 -31.16 15.46
C TRP A 5 13.71 -30.21 16.06
N LYS A 6 14.93 -30.27 15.56
CA LYS A 6 16.01 -29.35 15.93
C LYS A 6 15.83 -28.06 15.10
N GLY A 7 15.24 -27.07 15.69
CA GLY A 7 15.11 -25.74 15.07
C GLY A 7 16.46 -25.24 14.55
N ASN A 8 16.48 -24.76 13.32
CA ASN A 8 17.68 -24.20 12.70
C ASN A 8 18.07 -22.90 13.42
N LYS A 9 19.23 -22.90 14.12
CA LYS A 9 19.73 -21.74 14.90
C LYS A 9 20.17 -20.54 14.05
N LYS A 10 20.18 -20.63 12.73
CA LYS A 10 20.31 -19.48 11.83
C LYS A 10 18.94 -18.88 11.61
N SER A 11 18.60 -18.10 12.59
CA SER A 11 17.56 -17.11 12.73
C SER A 11 16.38 -17.20 11.75
N VAL A 12 15.26 -17.61 12.31
CA VAL A 12 13.92 -17.35 11.83
C VAL A 12 13.76 -15.91 11.29
N SER A 13 14.49 -14.92 11.83
CA SER A 13 14.51 -13.54 11.37
C SER A 13 15.01 -13.36 9.94
N THR A 14 16.03 -14.14 9.52
CA THR A 14 16.53 -14.10 8.14
C THR A 14 15.57 -14.78 7.16
N MET A 15 14.85 -15.82 7.61
CA MET A 15 13.86 -16.52 6.79
C MET A 15 12.55 -15.77 6.63
N LEU A 16 12.17 -14.90 7.56
CA LEU A 16 10.88 -14.19 7.57
C LEU A 16 10.95 -12.79 6.97
N GLY A 17 12.07 -12.37 6.41
CA GLY A 17 12.20 -11.01 5.86
C GLY A 17 12.04 -9.90 6.92
N MET A 18 12.08 -10.26 8.22
CA MET A 18 12.00 -9.32 9.35
C MET A 18 13.29 -8.52 9.53
N SER A 19 14.31 -8.81 8.74
CA SER A 19 15.67 -8.29 8.90
C SER A 19 15.79 -6.79 8.65
N THR A 20 14.87 -6.19 7.89
CA THR A 20 14.99 -4.78 7.54
C THR A 20 14.64 -3.81 8.67
N THR A 21 13.83 -4.24 9.65
CA THR A 21 13.51 -3.41 10.83
C THR A 21 14.58 -3.49 11.92
N TRP A 22 15.28 -4.63 12.01
CA TRP A 22 16.31 -4.85 13.03
C TRP A 22 17.71 -4.40 12.59
N HIS A 23 17.93 -4.24 11.30
CA HIS A 23 19.21 -3.83 10.72
C HIS A 23 19.01 -2.63 9.80
N PRO A 24 19.00 -1.38 10.35
CA PRO A 24 18.83 -0.16 9.56
C PRO A 24 19.80 -0.05 8.39
N GLU A 25 21.00 -0.61 8.53
CA GLU A 25 22.03 -0.65 7.50
C GLU A 25 21.64 -1.48 6.26
N ASN A 26 20.69 -2.40 6.40
CA ASN A 26 20.19 -3.23 5.28
C ASN A 26 19.02 -2.59 4.51
N ARG A 27 18.51 -1.44 5.00
CA ARG A 27 17.44 -0.73 4.31
C ARG A 27 17.96 -0.02 3.07
N ALA A 28 17.08 0.14 2.09
CA ALA A 28 17.34 1.04 0.97
C ALA A 28 17.43 2.49 1.48
N ALA A 29 18.28 3.31 0.87
CA ALA A 29 18.36 4.72 1.18
C ALA A 29 16.98 5.38 0.94
N GLY A 30 16.43 6.04 1.97
CA GLY A 30 15.09 6.61 1.93
C GLY A 30 13.96 5.58 1.82
N ASP A 31 14.18 4.33 2.29
CA ASP A 31 13.19 3.23 2.19
C ASP A 31 12.68 2.99 0.76
N TYR A 32 13.55 3.14 -0.24
CA TYR A 32 13.18 3.05 -1.64
C TYR A 32 13.04 1.60 -2.10
N TYR A 33 11.81 1.18 -2.30
CA TYR A 33 11.43 -0.12 -2.86
C TYR A 33 10.40 0.07 -3.96
N THR A 34 10.56 -0.64 -5.07
CA THR A 34 9.65 -0.58 -6.21
C THR A 34 8.93 -1.91 -6.38
N ILE A 35 7.70 -1.84 -6.85
CA ILE A 35 6.89 -3.02 -7.20
C ILE A 35 7.06 -3.35 -8.68
N ASP A 36 6.94 -4.65 -9.01
CA ASP A 36 6.80 -5.10 -10.40
C ASP A 36 5.54 -4.51 -11.03
N PRO A 37 5.64 -3.81 -12.18
CA PRO A 37 4.48 -3.23 -12.85
C PRO A 37 3.38 -4.25 -13.20
N THR A 38 3.74 -5.52 -13.45
CA THR A 38 2.75 -6.58 -13.74
C THR A 38 1.83 -6.82 -12.54
N ALA A 39 2.38 -6.77 -11.32
CA ALA A 39 1.56 -6.91 -10.11
C ALA A 39 0.62 -5.72 -9.91
N VAL A 40 1.05 -4.51 -10.30
CA VAL A 40 0.17 -3.34 -10.29
C VAL A 40 -0.96 -3.49 -11.32
N GLU A 41 -0.65 -4.01 -12.50
CA GLU A 41 -1.64 -4.28 -13.56
C GLU A 41 -2.71 -5.27 -13.07
N ASP A 42 -2.30 -6.39 -12.48
CA ASP A 42 -3.22 -7.39 -11.91
C ASP A 42 -4.13 -6.76 -10.84
N PHE A 43 -3.60 -5.87 -9.99
CA PHE A 43 -4.38 -5.15 -9.00
C PHE A 43 -5.38 -4.18 -9.62
N MET A 44 -4.98 -3.40 -10.59
CA MET A 44 -5.88 -2.44 -11.24
C MET A 44 -7.02 -3.16 -11.99
N GLN A 45 -6.72 -4.26 -12.67
CA GLN A 45 -7.75 -5.10 -13.30
C GLN A 45 -8.69 -5.72 -12.27
N HIS A 46 -8.16 -6.18 -11.14
CA HIS A 46 -8.95 -6.68 -10.02
C HIS A 46 -9.91 -5.59 -9.49
N LEU A 47 -9.44 -4.37 -9.26
CA LEU A 47 -10.29 -3.27 -8.83
C LEU A 47 -11.39 -2.98 -9.85
N LYS A 48 -11.06 -2.91 -11.13
CA LYS A 48 -12.03 -2.66 -12.20
C LYS A 48 -13.13 -3.73 -12.25
N ARG A 49 -12.80 -5.01 -11.98
CA ARG A 49 -13.79 -6.10 -11.91
C ARG A 49 -14.65 -6.07 -10.67
N ASN A 50 -14.12 -5.66 -9.53
CA ASN A 50 -14.78 -5.76 -8.23
C ASN A 50 -15.53 -4.50 -7.79
N TYR A 51 -15.20 -3.34 -8.32
CA TYR A 51 -16.01 -2.14 -8.15
C TYR A 51 -17.20 -2.19 -9.12
N CYS A 52 -18.29 -2.81 -8.65
CA CYS A 52 -19.49 -3.05 -9.48
C CYS A 52 -20.22 -1.77 -9.90
N ASP A 53 -20.07 -0.68 -9.16
CA ASP A 53 -20.59 0.63 -9.51
C ASP A 53 -19.56 1.32 -10.42
N THR A 54 -19.83 1.27 -11.73
CA THR A 54 -18.97 1.88 -12.74
C THR A 54 -18.81 3.38 -12.52
N ARG A 55 -19.87 4.07 -12.11
CA ARG A 55 -19.84 5.51 -11.84
C ARG A 55 -18.93 5.83 -10.67
N TYR A 56 -19.04 5.06 -9.57
CA TYR A 56 -18.16 5.26 -8.42
C TYR A 56 -16.69 4.95 -8.77
N TYR A 57 -16.44 3.92 -9.60
CA TYR A 57 -15.11 3.61 -10.09
C TYR A 57 -14.54 4.79 -10.92
N GLU A 58 -15.33 5.32 -11.85
CA GLU A 58 -14.93 6.46 -12.68
C GLU A 58 -14.64 7.72 -11.84
N GLU A 59 -15.48 8.02 -10.84
CA GLU A 59 -15.25 9.12 -9.91
C GLU A 59 -13.97 8.92 -9.09
N LEU A 60 -13.75 7.69 -8.58
CA LEU A 60 -12.58 7.36 -7.77
C LEU A 60 -11.27 7.47 -8.56
N PHE A 61 -11.28 7.03 -9.82
CA PHE A 61 -10.11 7.04 -10.70
C PHE A 61 -10.09 8.22 -11.68
N ASN A 62 -10.90 9.27 -11.43
CA ASN A 62 -10.81 10.49 -12.23
C ASN A 62 -9.45 11.17 -12.07
N VAL A 63 -9.07 11.47 -10.83
CA VAL A 63 -7.73 12.00 -10.48
C VAL A 63 -7.13 11.14 -9.39
N VAL A 64 -6.01 10.50 -9.69
CA VAL A 64 -5.26 9.66 -8.75
C VAL A 64 -3.96 10.36 -8.37
N TRP A 65 -3.60 10.31 -7.10
CA TRP A 65 -2.33 10.83 -6.61
C TRP A 65 -1.44 9.71 -6.08
N GLU A 66 -0.21 9.64 -6.59
CA GLU A 66 0.86 8.80 -6.06
C GLU A 66 1.90 9.70 -5.37
N PRO A 67 1.88 9.82 -4.01
CA PRO A 67 2.70 10.78 -3.28
C PRO A 67 4.12 10.28 -2.93
N ALA A 68 4.48 9.07 -3.29
CA ALA A 68 5.82 8.50 -3.18
C ALA A 68 6.12 7.65 -4.43
N CYS A 69 6.14 8.32 -5.58
CA CYS A 69 6.10 7.65 -6.88
C CYS A 69 7.40 6.94 -7.28
N GLY A 70 8.51 7.26 -6.63
CA GLY A 70 9.80 6.66 -6.98
C GLY A 70 10.13 6.84 -8.46
N CYS A 71 10.41 5.74 -9.16
CA CYS A 71 10.65 5.73 -10.60
C CYS A 71 9.37 5.55 -11.45
N GLY A 72 8.18 5.62 -10.84
CA GLY A 72 6.90 5.67 -11.56
C GLY A 72 6.25 4.32 -11.87
N ASN A 73 6.73 3.21 -11.31
CA ASN A 73 6.21 1.86 -11.62
C ASN A 73 4.69 1.74 -11.38
N ILE A 74 4.17 2.34 -10.32
CA ILE A 74 2.73 2.36 -10.05
C ILE A 74 2.05 3.38 -10.96
N SER A 75 2.54 4.61 -11.02
CA SER A 75 1.96 5.68 -11.83
C SER A 75 1.78 5.30 -13.29
N GLU A 76 2.79 4.69 -13.91
CA GLU A 76 2.73 4.32 -15.34
C GLU A 76 1.65 3.27 -15.63
N VAL A 77 1.41 2.37 -14.71
CA VAL A 77 0.30 1.41 -14.83
C VAL A 77 -1.04 2.10 -14.60
N VAL A 78 -1.15 2.88 -13.52
CA VAL A 78 -2.41 3.55 -13.12
C VAL A 78 -2.90 4.52 -14.20
N LYS A 79 -2.01 5.14 -14.99
CA LYS A 79 -2.36 6.00 -16.14
C LYS A 79 -3.27 5.31 -17.17
N LYS A 80 -3.26 3.98 -17.25
CA LYS A 80 -4.13 3.21 -18.16
C LYS A 80 -5.57 3.09 -17.63
N TYR A 81 -5.79 3.42 -16.35
CA TYR A 81 -7.04 3.20 -15.61
C TYR A 81 -7.65 4.48 -15.06
N ALA A 82 -6.89 5.56 -15.00
CA ALA A 82 -7.29 6.85 -14.46
C ALA A 82 -7.25 7.93 -15.55
N ASN A 83 -8.12 8.91 -15.47
CA ASN A 83 -8.11 10.03 -16.41
C ASN A 83 -6.87 10.93 -16.19
N LYS A 84 -6.45 11.08 -14.95
CA LYS A 84 -5.26 11.86 -14.58
C LYS A 84 -4.51 11.21 -13.43
N VAL A 85 -3.19 11.11 -13.54
CA VAL A 85 -2.32 10.68 -12.46
C VAL A 85 -1.35 11.80 -12.10
N ILE A 86 -1.33 12.16 -10.83
CA ILE A 86 -0.38 13.12 -10.26
C ILE A 86 0.65 12.32 -9.47
N SER A 87 1.90 12.42 -9.88
CA SER A 87 3.00 11.65 -9.32
C SER A 87 3.97 12.60 -8.64
N THR A 88 4.18 12.45 -7.34
CA THR A 88 5.12 13.27 -6.56
C THR A 88 6.02 12.39 -5.70
N ASP A 89 7.20 12.87 -5.38
CA ASP A 89 8.14 12.22 -4.47
C ASP A 89 8.93 13.26 -3.67
N LEU A 90 9.41 12.88 -2.50
CA LEU A 90 10.34 13.70 -1.73
C LEU A 90 11.72 13.76 -2.39
N TYR A 91 12.13 12.67 -3.00
CA TYR A 91 13.43 12.50 -3.64
C TYR A 91 13.33 12.49 -5.16
N ASP A 92 14.36 12.98 -5.83
CA ASP A 92 14.48 12.83 -7.28
C ASP A 92 14.89 11.37 -7.61
N ARG A 93 13.97 10.66 -8.25
CA ARG A 93 14.16 9.29 -8.75
C ARG A 93 14.00 9.21 -10.28
N GLY A 94 14.05 10.36 -10.95
CA GLY A 94 13.91 10.47 -12.41
C GLY A 94 12.46 10.43 -12.90
N TYR A 95 11.46 10.60 -12.01
CA TYR A 95 10.05 10.55 -12.37
C TYR A 95 9.21 11.46 -11.47
N GLY A 96 8.14 12.04 -12.03
CA GLY A 96 7.17 12.87 -11.30
C GLY A 96 7.71 14.22 -10.85
N HIS A 97 6.96 14.89 -9.97
CA HIS A 97 7.37 16.14 -9.34
C HIS A 97 8.15 15.83 -8.06
N THR A 98 9.36 16.29 -7.96
CA THR A 98 10.27 15.99 -6.86
C THR A 98 10.28 17.10 -5.81
N GLY A 99 10.82 16.82 -4.61
CA GLY A 99 10.88 17.76 -3.50
C GLY A 99 9.53 17.95 -2.76
N VAL A 100 8.53 17.12 -3.05
CA VAL A 100 7.22 17.17 -2.42
C VAL A 100 7.18 16.23 -1.23
N ASN A 101 7.13 16.79 -0.03
CA ASN A 101 6.94 15.98 1.18
C ASN A 101 5.45 15.76 1.43
N PHE A 102 4.95 14.54 1.17
CA PHE A 102 3.55 14.19 1.37
C PHE A 102 3.04 14.54 2.77
N LEU A 103 3.81 14.22 3.80
CA LEU A 103 3.42 14.47 5.20
C LEU A 103 3.34 15.95 5.61
N LYS A 104 3.77 16.86 4.73
CA LYS A 104 3.66 18.31 4.91
C LYS A 104 2.63 18.97 4.00
N THR A 105 1.99 18.21 3.13
CA THR A 105 0.94 18.75 2.27
C THR A 105 -0.32 19.01 3.08
N THR A 106 -1.03 20.08 2.76
CA THR A 106 -2.24 20.50 3.48
C THR A 106 -3.51 20.37 2.64
N LYS A 107 -3.36 20.02 1.38
CA LYS A 107 -4.48 19.92 0.42
C LYS A 107 -4.22 18.78 -0.55
N LEU A 108 -5.30 18.11 -0.93
CA LEU A 108 -5.28 17.19 -2.07
C LEU A 108 -5.14 17.98 -3.38
N PRO A 109 -4.60 17.36 -4.43
CA PRO A 109 -4.82 17.83 -5.79
C PRO A 109 -6.31 17.95 -6.09
N GLU A 110 -6.66 18.91 -6.93
CA GLU A 110 -8.06 19.15 -7.35
C GLU A 110 -8.67 17.87 -7.92
N ASP A 111 -9.91 17.57 -7.54
CA ASP A 111 -10.68 16.39 -7.93
C ASP A 111 -10.04 15.03 -7.55
N CYS A 112 -9.04 15.03 -6.70
CA CYS A 112 -8.39 13.78 -6.26
C CYS A 112 -9.27 13.03 -5.26
N MET A 113 -9.70 11.83 -5.66
CA MET A 113 -10.50 10.93 -4.85
C MET A 113 -9.75 9.62 -4.49
N CYS A 114 -8.57 9.42 -5.06
CA CYS A 114 -7.77 8.22 -4.85
C CYS A 114 -6.30 8.57 -4.63
N ILE A 115 -5.76 8.06 -3.52
CA ILE A 115 -4.32 7.98 -3.31
C ILE A 115 -3.91 6.52 -3.46
N ILE A 116 -2.89 6.25 -4.26
CA ILE A 116 -2.33 4.91 -4.43
C ILE A 116 -0.81 5.00 -4.35
N THR A 117 -0.16 4.18 -3.51
CA THR A 117 1.29 4.27 -3.35
C THR A 117 1.88 3.04 -2.65
N HIS A 118 3.18 2.87 -2.79
CA HIS A 118 4.03 2.04 -1.95
C HIS A 118 4.77 2.97 -0.97
N PRO A 119 4.23 3.24 0.21
CA PRO A 119 4.82 4.21 1.12
C PRO A 119 6.16 3.72 1.67
N PRO A 120 7.07 4.62 2.09
CA PRO A 120 8.25 4.23 2.85
C PRO A 120 7.85 3.42 4.09
N TYR A 121 8.46 2.25 4.31
CA TYR A 121 8.05 1.33 5.39
C TYR A 121 8.11 1.97 6.79
N SER A 122 9.11 2.81 7.02
CA SER A 122 9.28 3.51 8.30
C SER A 122 8.22 4.56 8.57
N LEU A 123 7.51 5.04 7.53
CA LEU A 123 6.54 6.13 7.59
C LEU A 123 5.12 5.67 7.20
N SER A 124 4.90 4.36 7.09
CA SER A 124 3.61 3.84 6.61
C SER A 124 2.44 4.24 7.52
N ASP A 125 2.64 4.26 8.85
CA ASP A 125 1.61 4.67 9.81
C ASP A 125 1.25 6.16 9.65
N GLU A 126 2.27 7.01 9.44
CA GLU A 126 2.12 8.44 9.22
C GLU A 126 1.44 8.72 7.87
N PHE A 127 1.82 8.00 6.82
CA PHE A 127 1.18 8.11 5.50
C PHE A 127 -0.31 7.78 5.56
N ILE A 128 -0.69 6.70 6.26
CA ILE A 128 -2.10 6.33 6.40
C ILE A 128 -2.87 7.42 7.15
N LYS A 129 -2.38 7.87 8.30
CA LYS A 129 -3.04 8.90 9.10
C LYS A 129 -3.22 10.18 8.29
N HIS A 130 -2.15 10.64 7.65
CA HIS A 130 -2.18 11.87 6.86
C HIS A 130 -3.10 11.75 5.63
N ALA A 131 -3.08 10.63 4.93
CA ALA A 131 -4.03 10.37 3.84
C ALA A 131 -5.47 10.43 4.34
N MET A 132 -5.77 9.82 5.50
CA MET A 132 -7.13 9.83 6.06
C MET A 132 -7.58 11.20 6.56
N GLU A 133 -6.65 12.09 6.95
CA GLU A 133 -6.94 13.48 7.29
C GLU A 133 -7.27 14.32 6.05
N LEU A 134 -6.59 14.06 4.93
CA LEU A 134 -6.77 14.80 3.68
C LEU A 134 -8.00 14.35 2.88
N LEU A 135 -8.27 13.03 2.85
CA LEU A 135 -9.24 12.42 1.95
C LEU A 135 -10.68 12.69 2.39
N PRO A 136 -11.58 13.07 1.46
CA PRO A 136 -13.00 13.13 1.73
C PRO A 136 -13.57 11.72 1.98
N ARG A 137 -14.79 11.64 2.56
CA ARG A 137 -15.39 10.38 3.02
C ARG A 137 -15.56 9.33 1.94
N SER A 138 -15.85 9.73 0.71
CA SER A 138 -16.03 8.85 -0.44
C SER A 138 -14.73 8.36 -1.07
N ALA A 139 -13.62 9.01 -0.75
CA ALA A 139 -12.31 8.71 -1.32
C ALA A 139 -11.64 7.47 -0.73
N ARG A 140 -10.57 7.00 -1.39
CA ARG A 140 -9.81 5.82 -0.95
C ARG A 140 -8.31 6.09 -0.98
N TYR A 141 -7.64 5.42 -0.04
CA TYR A 141 -6.19 5.29 -0.03
C TYR A 141 -5.81 3.82 -0.18
N PHE A 142 -5.06 3.48 -1.20
CA PHE A 142 -4.50 2.16 -1.43
C PHE A 142 -3.01 2.18 -1.14
N ALA A 143 -2.60 1.41 -0.13
CA ALA A 143 -1.20 1.26 0.24
C ALA A 143 -0.72 -0.16 -0.03
N LEU A 144 0.37 -0.31 -0.77
CA LEU A 144 1.06 -1.59 -0.86
C LEU A 144 1.90 -1.80 0.39
N LEU A 145 1.58 -2.82 1.17
CA LEU A 145 2.25 -3.10 2.44
C LEU A 145 2.55 -4.59 2.58
N ASN A 146 3.53 -4.91 3.42
CA ASN A 146 3.74 -6.27 3.87
C ASN A 146 2.51 -6.76 4.63
N ILE A 147 2.07 -8.00 4.39
CA ILE A 147 0.89 -8.57 5.05
C ILE A 147 1.02 -8.61 6.58
N SER A 148 2.25 -8.71 7.12
CA SER A 148 2.50 -8.62 8.56
C SER A 148 2.14 -7.26 9.16
N TYR A 149 1.86 -6.26 8.32
CA TYR A 149 1.37 -4.94 8.74
C TYR A 149 0.03 -5.02 9.49
N LEU A 150 -0.74 -6.10 9.30
CA LEU A 150 -1.97 -6.38 10.06
C LEU A 150 -1.74 -6.57 11.56
N ALA A 151 -0.55 -6.96 11.96
CA ALA A 151 -0.20 -7.19 13.37
C ALA A 151 0.50 -5.97 13.98
N GLY A 152 0.31 -5.76 15.26
CA GLY A 152 0.97 -4.72 16.04
C GLY A 152 -0.01 -3.94 16.92
N GLU A 153 0.22 -3.96 18.23
CA GLU A 153 -0.66 -3.33 19.22
C GLU A 153 -0.79 -1.81 19.02
N LYS A 154 0.33 -1.12 18.78
CA LYS A 154 0.31 0.32 18.50
C LYS A 154 -0.55 0.62 17.27
N ARG A 155 -0.35 -0.12 16.17
CA ARG A 155 -1.09 0.07 14.92
C ARG A 155 -2.57 -0.26 15.08
N PHE A 156 -2.88 -1.30 15.86
CA PHE A 156 -4.25 -1.60 16.22
C PHE A 156 -4.94 -0.42 16.90
N ASN A 157 -4.28 0.18 17.91
CA ASN A 157 -4.83 1.32 18.64
C ASN A 157 -4.95 2.58 17.79
N ASP A 158 -3.94 2.86 16.95
CA ASP A 158 -3.82 4.13 16.23
C ASP A 158 -4.59 4.15 14.89
N ILE A 159 -4.73 2.98 14.23
CA ILE A 159 -5.29 2.88 12.88
C ILE A 159 -6.54 2.01 12.85
N TYR A 160 -6.45 0.75 13.32
CA TYR A 160 -7.53 -0.20 13.12
C TYR A 160 -8.74 0.06 14.02
N LYS A 161 -8.54 0.56 15.24
CA LYS A 161 -9.64 1.01 16.12
C LYS A 161 -10.45 2.16 15.50
N ASN A 162 -9.83 3.01 14.70
CA ASN A 162 -10.49 4.08 13.96
C ASN A 162 -11.29 3.56 12.76
N GLN A 163 -11.23 2.26 12.50
CA GLN A 163 -11.97 1.59 11.44
C GLN A 163 -11.71 2.15 10.04
N TYR A 164 -10.47 2.58 9.79
CA TYR A 164 -10.08 3.09 8.47
C TYR A 164 -9.83 1.97 7.46
N LEU A 165 -9.44 0.78 7.91
CA LEU A 165 -9.20 -0.36 7.02
C LEU A 165 -10.53 -0.89 6.47
N ARG A 166 -10.68 -0.84 5.14
CA ARG A 166 -11.86 -1.26 4.39
C ARG A 166 -11.73 -2.66 3.82
N ALA A 167 -10.58 -2.90 3.20
CA ALA A 167 -10.29 -4.18 2.57
C ALA A 167 -8.79 -4.45 2.50
N ILE A 168 -8.48 -5.71 2.26
CA ILE A 168 -7.14 -6.20 1.95
C ILE A 168 -7.26 -7.00 0.67
N HIS A 169 -6.46 -6.65 -0.33
CA HIS A 169 -6.41 -7.34 -1.61
C HIS A 169 -5.10 -8.13 -1.66
N ILE A 170 -5.21 -9.46 -1.64
CA ILE A 170 -4.09 -10.38 -1.47
C ILE A 170 -3.76 -11.04 -2.81
N TYR A 171 -2.48 -11.07 -3.14
CA TYR A 171 -2.00 -11.87 -4.25
C TYR A 171 -1.91 -13.35 -3.84
N PRO A 172 -2.51 -14.29 -4.58
CA PRO A 172 -2.36 -15.74 -4.31
C PRO A 172 -0.98 -16.26 -4.74
N TYR A 173 -0.12 -15.36 -5.21
CA TYR A 173 1.26 -15.63 -5.62
C TYR A 173 2.20 -14.55 -5.07
N ARG A 174 3.51 -14.82 -5.10
CA ARG A 174 4.50 -13.84 -4.65
C ARG A 174 4.73 -12.79 -5.72
N ILE A 175 4.63 -11.54 -5.32
CA ILE A 175 5.01 -10.40 -6.14
C ILE A 175 6.43 -9.96 -5.81
N ASN A 176 7.12 -9.37 -6.76
CA ASN A 176 8.45 -8.85 -6.56
C ASN A 176 8.41 -7.36 -6.19
N CYS A 177 9.12 -7.05 -5.10
CA CYS A 177 9.47 -5.68 -4.75
C CYS A 177 11.00 -5.57 -4.72
N TYR A 178 11.52 -4.60 -5.45
CA TYR A 178 12.95 -4.45 -5.70
C TYR A 178 13.52 -3.34 -4.81
N LYS A 179 14.58 -3.66 -4.08
CA LYS A 179 15.36 -2.67 -3.33
C LYS A 179 16.09 -1.76 -4.33
N ASN A 180 15.97 -0.45 -4.19
CA ASN A 180 16.57 0.54 -5.10
C ASN A 180 16.26 0.31 -6.59
N ASN A 181 15.11 -0.27 -6.91
CA ASN A 181 14.74 -0.66 -8.27
C ASN A 181 15.67 -1.69 -8.93
N GLU A 182 16.42 -2.46 -8.16
CA GLU A 182 17.35 -3.46 -8.65
C GLU A 182 16.68 -4.84 -8.69
N ASN A 183 16.48 -5.38 -9.91
CA ASN A 183 16.00 -6.74 -10.08
C ASN A 183 17.15 -7.73 -9.89
N THR A 184 17.20 -8.38 -8.74
CA THR A 184 18.23 -9.39 -8.41
C THR A 184 17.92 -10.79 -8.95
N GLY A 185 16.80 -10.97 -9.67
CA GLY A 185 16.34 -12.27 -10.15
C GLY A 185 15.75 -13.17 -9.07
N HIS A 186 15.71 -12.74 -7.81
CA HIS A 186 15.14 -13.48 -6.71
C HIS A 186 13.76 -12.95 -6.33
N SER A 187 12.81 -13.86 -6.03
CA SER A 187 11.51 -13.46 -5.50
C SER A 187 11.65 -12.84 -4.12
N SER A 188 10.83 -11.83 -3.84
CA SER A 188 10.78 -11.24 -2.50
C SER A 188 10.42 -12.30 -1.44
N PRO A 189 11.16 -12.38 -0.32
CA PRO A 189 10.81 -13.27 0.79
C PRO A 189 9.56 -12.77 1.54
N VAL A 190 9.08 -11.58 1.21
CA VAL A 190 7.97 -10.89 1.88
C VAL A 190 6.71 -11.03 1.05
N ASN A 191 5.59 -11.32 1.70
CA ASN A 191 4.28 -11.30 1.07
C ASN A 191 3.68 -9.89 1.19
N TYR A 192 3.31 -9.31 0.06
CA TYR A 192 2.67 -8.00 -0.02
C TYR A 192 1.19 -8.15 -0.34
N ALA A 193 0.43 -7.15 0.11
CA ALA A 193 -0.97 -6.98 -0.23
C ALA A 193 -1.28 -5.49 -0.37
N TRP A 194 -2.32 -5.15 -1.10
CA TRP A 194 -2.88 -3.82 -1.11
C TRP A 194 -3.87 -3.66 0.04
N PHE A 195 -3.64 -2.64 0.85
CA PHE A 195 -4.53 -2.26 1.94
C PHE A 195 -5.37 -1.09 1.48
N GLU A 196 -6.68 -1.29 1.43
CA GLU A 196 -7.64 -0.23 1.12
C GLU A 196 -8.09 0.45 2.40
N PHE A 197 -7.82 1.74 2.51
CA PHE A 197 -8.27 2.60 3.59
C PHE A 197 -9.33 3.58 3.09
N GLY A 198 -10.24 3.95 3.98
CA GLY A 198 -11.27 4.94 3.73
C GLY A 198 -12.09 5.19 4.99
N HIS A 199 -12.87 6.26 5.00
CA HIS A 199 -13.71 6.57 6.14
C HIS A 199 -14.87 5.59 6.28
N LYS A 200 -15.34 5.38 7.50
CA LYS A 200 -16.56 4.63 7.80
C LYS A 200 -17.76 5.29 7.12
N PRO A 201 -18.66 4.53 6.48
CA PRO A 201 -19.89 5.09 5.92
C PRO A 201 -20.73 5.79 6.98
N GLN A 202 -21.34 6.92 6.62
CA GLN A 202 -22.20 7.69 7.54
C GLN A 202 -23.42 6.91 8.06
N ASN A 203 -23.94 5.99 7.24
CA ASN A 203 -25.13 5.22 7.55
C ASN A 203 -24.86 3.92 8.36
N TYR A 204 -23.67 3.79 8.91
CA TYR A 204 -23.33 2.65 9.76
C TYR A 204 -23.72 2.97 11.21
N TYR A 205 -24.98 2.61 11.57
CA TYR A 205 -25.71 3.07 12.74
C TYR A 205 -25.33 2.46 14.09
N SER A 206 -24.34 1.60 14.17
CA SER A 206 -23.96 1.03 15.45
C SER A 206 -22.61 1.58 15.92
N GLU A 207 -22.61 2.32 17.01
CA GLU A 207 -21.37 2.75 17.68
C GLU A 207 -20.54 1.54 18.13
N ASP A 208 -21.20 0.42 18.45
CA ASP A 208 -20.59 -0.83 18.88
C ASP A 208 -20.27 -1.80 17.76
N ALA A 209 -20.84 -1.63 16.56
CA ALA A 209 -20.58 -2.51 15.45
C ALA A 209 -19.23 -2.20 14.82
N LYS A 210 -18.29 -3.10 14.98
CA LYS A 210 -17.02 -3.08 14.26
C LYS A 210 -17.31 -3.24 12.77
N TYR A 211 -16.84 -2.28 11.96
CA TYR A 211 -16.90 -2.40 10.51
C TYR A 211 -15.84 -3.41 10.07
N PRO A 212 -16.23 -4.62 9.61
CA PRO A 212 -15.24 -5.63 9.26
C PRO A 212 -14.52 -5.25 7.97
N ALA A 213 -13.19 -5.33 7.98
CA ALA A 213 -12.42 -5.26 6.75
C ALA A 213 -12.70 -6.50 5.89
N LYS A 214 -12.86 -6.30 4.58
CA LYS A 214 -13.05 -7.39 3.62
C LYS A 214 -11.70 -7.93 3.14
N ILE A 215 -11.67 -9.21 2.76
CA ILE A 215 -10.51 -9.82 2.12
C ILE A 215 -10.90 -10.20 0.71
N TYR A 216 -10.06 -9.79 -0.25
CA TYR A 216 -10.21 -10.13 -1.66
C TYR A 216 -8.95 -10.81 -2.17
N TRP A 217 -9.10 -11.71 -3.13
CA TRP A 217 -8.00 -12.34 -3.84
C TRP A 217 -7.84 -11.68 -5.22
N ILE A 218 -6.61 -11.28 -5.54
CA ILE A 218 -6.27 -10.70 -6.83
C ILE A 218 -6.02 -11.86 -7.79
N GLU A 219 -7.06 -12.25 -8.52
CA GLU A 219 -6.98 -13.28 -9.55
C GLU A 219 -6.45 -12.69 -10.86
N LYS A 220 -5.63 -13.48 -11.58
CA LYS A 220 -5.10 -13.13 -12.90
C LYS A 220 -6.16 -13.19 -13.97
#